data_d6fc81a4c94a27ca65ba1dea64011f23
#
_entry.id   d6fc81a4c94a27ca65ba1dea64011f23
#
_cell.length_a   1.000
_cell.length_b   1.000
_cell.length_c   1.000
_cell.angle_alpha   90.00
_cell.angle_beta   90.00
_cell.angle_gamma   90.00
#
_symmetry.space_group_name_H-M   'P 1'
#
loop_
_entity.id
_entity.type
_entity.pdbx_description
1 polymer ?
#
loop_
_entity_poly.entity_id
_entity_poly.type
_entity_poly.pdbx_seq_one_letter_code
_entity_poly.pdbx_strand_id
1 'polypeptide(L)'
;MLTQYEQYSSGYRDVNNKKISDLISWLISDCGWNTFRVRLFVNPKQKAPDYTKTDYAIVQDLAYVTALGKRIKDAGGYFMLDFHYSDSWVDAGHIQPPAAWKGLSDEVMADSLGQYTHRVLQALKAAGAEPDLVQVGNEIMYGLCGIKVHPYNYSGDNWTGYLGLLHAGCNAVREECPNAQIIIHTDRPTNTTYNSYYYKKLRNDNVDFDIIGLSYYPFWHGYLTAEQVASKQDKNYLVNTINNLKALFPTKRVHIVECAYNFQYWPSEGVNYDTRDAWPCTVAGQYSFVKDLVDNLKPLENVDGISYWYPEDAGNGDNVDWSTKKGLVEETWSNRGFWNENTTSSGHAINKTGSVSATKTAADVCAPYYMRNFYHSTTGMEDVAGRPSSTRKFVRDGQLVIERNGQLFDVTGARVE
;
A
#
# COMPACT_ATOMS: atom_id res chain seq x y z
N MET A 1 3.84 2.86 10.46
CA MET A 1 4.09 4.21 11.03
C MET A 1 2.87 4.75 11.80
N LEU A 2 1.63 4.42 11.41
CA LEU A 2 0.42 4.95 12.04
C LEU A 2 0.44 4.97 13.57
N THR A 3 0.76 3.85 14.22
CA THR A 3 0.82 3.78 15.70
C THR A 3 1.79 4.78 16.32
N GLN A 4 2.92 5.07 15.65
CA GLN A 4 3.87 6.09 16.11
C GLN A 4 3.35 7.50 15.90
N TYR A 5 2.72 7.77 14.74
CA TYR A 5 2.06 9.06 14.53
C TYR A 5 0.97 9.30 15.55
N GLU A 6 0.15 8.30 15.88
CA GLU A 6 -0.86 8.40 16.92
C GLU A 6 -0.27 8.64 18.32
N GLN A 7 0.89 8.05 18.60
CA GLN A 7 1.58 8.23 19.90
C GLN A 7 2.20 9.61 20.04
N TYR A 8 2.74 10.17 18.96
CA TYR A 8 3.56 11.38 19.01
C TYR A 8 2.92 12.61 18.39
N SER A 9 1.83 12.47 17.62
CA SER A 9 1.11 13.60 17.06
C SER A 9 0.04 14.14 18.00
N SER A 10 -0.35 15.38 17.78
CA SER A 10 -1.50 16.01 18.44
C SER A 10 -2.85 15.42 18.00
N GLY A 11 -2.84 14.46 17.08
CA GLY A 11 -3.99 13.79 16.51
C GLY A 11 -4.51 14.45 15.24
N TYR A 12 -5.53 13.86 14.65
CA TYR A 12 -6.06 14.22 13.34
C TYR A 12 -7.48 14.81 13.46
N ARG A 13 -7.83 15.68 12.51
CA ARG A 13 -9.15 16.28 12.39
C ARG A 13 -9.72 16.05 11.01
N ASP A 14 -11.05 15.85 10.97
CA ASP A 14 -11.80 15.66 9.74
C ASP A 14 -12.05 17.00 8.99
N VAL A 15 -12.77 16.93 7.88
CA VAL A 15 -13.11 18.07 7.03
C VAL A 15 -13.93 19.15 7.78
N ASN A 16 -14.66 18.79 8.81
CA ASN A 16 -15.46 19.66 9.68
C ASN A 16 -14.69 20.08 10.94
N ASN A 17 -13.38 19.81 11.00
CA ASN A 17 -12.53 20.13 12.15
C ASN A 17 -12.86 19.34 13.42
N LYS A 18 -13.57 18.22 13.32
CA LYS A 18 -13.85 17.31 14.43
C LYS A 18 -12.66 16.36 14.63
N LYS A 19 -12.28 16.11 15.89
CA LYS A 19 -11.21 15.18 16.23
C LYS A 19 -11.55 13.76 15.78
N ILE A 20 -10.62 13.12 15.09
CA ILE A 20 -10.68 11.70 14.71
C ILE A 20 -10.12 10.90 15.87
N SER A 21 -10.90 9.98 16.42
CA SER A 21 -10.50 9.16 17.57
C SER A 21 -9.71 7.91 17.16
N ASP A 22 -10.05 7.33 16.02
CA ASP A 22 -9.39 6.17 15.41
C ASP A 22 -9.30 6.35 13.91
N LEU A 23 -8.09 6.47 13.38
CA LEU A 23 -7.89 6.83 11.98
C LEU A 23 -8.31 5.72 11.03
N ILE A 24 -8.08 4.44 11.38
CA ILE A 24 -8.47 3.31 10.53
C ILE A 24 -9.99 3.25 10.40
N SER A 25 -10.68 3.25 11.53
CA SER A 25 -12.15 3.22 11.54
C SER A 25 -12.74 4.41 10.80
N TRP A 26 -12.15 5.59 10.95
CA TRP A 26 -12.61 6.80 10.26
C TRP A 26 -12.37 6.73 8.74
N LEU A 27 -11.20 6.23 8.30
CA LEU A 27 -10.91 6.04 6.86
C LEU A 27 -11.92 5.07 6.23
N ILE A 28 -12.31 4.03 6.96
CA ILE A 28 -13.34 3.09 6.50
C ILE A 28 -14.71 3.74 6.45
N SER A 29 -15.18 4.32 7.56
CA SER A 29 -16.57 4.81 7.70
C SER A 29 -16.85 6.08 6.92
N ASP A 30 -15.92 7.04 6.96
CA ASP A 30 -16.10 8.38 6.41
C ASP A 30 -15.53 8.52 5.00
N CYS A 31 -14.34 7.94 4.75
CA CYS A 31 -13.68 8.01 3.46
C CYS A 31 -13.98 6.82 2.53
N GLY A 32 -14.56 5.73 3.06
CA GLY A 32 -14.89 4.54 2.27
C GLY A 32 -13.67 3.71 1.85
N TRP A 33 -12.55 3.84 2.56
CA TRP A 33 -11.39 2.99 2.34
C TRP A 33 -11.66 1.59 2.86
N ASN A 34 -11.08 0.59 2.21
CA ASN A 34 -11.30 -0.80 2.59
C ASN A 34 -10.03 -1.61 2.82
N THR A 35 -8.89 -1.19 2.28
CA THR A 35 -7.64 -1.97 2.31
C THR A 35 -6.50 -1.15 2.92
N PHE A 36 -5.74 -1.79 3.80
CA PHE A 36 -4.62 -1.16 4.50
C PHE A 36 -3.36 -2.00 4.33
N ARG A 37 -2.34 -1.42 3.72
CA ARG A 37 -1.04 -2.05 3.49
C ARG A 37 -0.12 -1.77 4.67
N VAL A 38 0.47 -2.82 5.22
CA VAL A 38 1.38 -2.76 6.37
C VAL A 38 2.66 -3.51 6.05
N ARG A 39 3.79 -2.82 6.17
CA ARG A 39 5.14 -3.39 6.00
C ARG A 39 5.53 -4.24 7.18
N LEU A 40 6.31 -5.29 6.91
CA LEU A 40 6.94 -6.13 7.92
C LEU A 40 8.45 -6.25 7.65
N PHE A 41 9.26 -5.91 8.64
CA PHE A 41 10.69 -6.20 8.68
C PHE A 41 10.97 -7.46 9.51
N VAL A 42 12.09 -8.15 9.21
CA VAL A 42 12.42 -9.41 9.85
C VAL A 42 12.88 -9.19 11.31
N ASN A 43 13.83 -8.30 11.51
CA ASN A 43 14.35 -7.95 12.84
C ASN A 43 14.79 -6.48 12.85
N PRO A 44 13.82 -5.55 12.84
CA PRO A 44 14.14 -4.13 12.78
C PRO A 44 14.86 -3.68 14.04
N LYS A 45 15.92 -2.88 13.86
CA LYS A 45 16.75 -2.35 14.95
C LYS A 45 16.78 -0.83 14.95
N GLN A 46 15.79 -0.20 14.38
CA GLN A 46 15.72 1.26 14.23
C GLN A 46 16.98 1.85 13.58
N LYS A 47 17.47 1.21 12.54
CA LYS A 47 18.65 1.69 11.80
C LYS A 47 18.31 1.90 10.33
N ALA A 48 18.94 2.94 9.76
CA ALA A 48 18.92 3.19 8.33
C ALA A 48 19.43 1.98 7.52
N PRO A 49 19.16 1.89 6.22
CA PRO A 49 19.57 0.77 5.37
C PRO A 49 21.06 0.44 5.43
N ASP A 50 21.92 1.43 5.69
CA ASP A 50 23.35 1.26 5.90
C ASP A 50 23.74 0.78 7.30
N TYR A 51 22.76 0.65 8.20
CA TYR A 51 22.93 0.28 9.63
C TYR A 51 23.86 1.20 10.44
N THR A 52 24.21 2.36 9.92
CA THR A 52 25.10 3.33 10.59
C THR A 52 24.33 4.37 11.39
N LYS A 53 23.09 4.66 11.00
CA LYS A 53 22.23 5.68 11.61
C LYS A 53 20.98 5.04 12.22
N THR A 54 20.47 5.63 13.29
CA THR A 54 19.17 5.25 13.84
C THR A 54 18.05 5.82 12.99
N ASP A 55 17.12 4.96 12.58
CA ASP A 55 15.91 5.34 11.86
C ASP A 55 14.70 4.82 12.66
N TYR A 56 13.97 5.73 13.26
CA TYR A 56 12.79 5.40 14.09
C TYR A 56 11.56 5.00 13.24
N ALA A 57 11.63 5.12 11.93
CA ALA A 57 10.61 4.58 11.02
C ALA A 57 10.74 3.06 10.82
N ILE A 58 11.85 2.45 11.25
CA ILE A 58 12.11 1.00 11.13
C ILE A 58 11.72 0.32 12.45
N VAL A 59 10.42 0.13 12.66
CA VAL A 59 9.87 -0.44 13.91
C VAL A 59 8.87 -1.57 13.66
N GLN A 60 8.48 -1.82 12.41
CA GLN A 60 7.44 -2.77 12.07
C GLN A 60 7.99 -4.20 12.15
N ASP A 61 8.13 -4.71 13.36
CA ASP A 61 8.35 -6.13 13.65
C ASP A 61 7.04 -6.91 13.66
N LEU A 62 7.13 -8.22 13.87
CA LEU A 62 5.95 -9.08 13.87
C LEU A 62 4.93 -8.68 14.96
N ALA A 63 5.37 -8.26 16.14
CA ALA A 63 4.47 -7.86 17.22
C ALA A 63 3.69 -6.59 16.86
N TYR A 64 4.39 -5.59 16.32
CA TYR A 64 3.79 -4.35 15.82
C TYR A 64 2.76 -4.63 14.70
N VAL A 65 3.16 -5.43 13.70
CA VAL A 65 2.32 -5.74 12.55
C VAL A 65 1.11 -6.59 12.95
N THR A 66 1.27 -7.51 13.89
CA THR A 66 0.16 -8.31 14.44
C THR A 66 -0.89 -7.43 15.09
N ALA A 67 -0.46 -6.50 15.96
CA ALA A 67 -1.39 -5.59 16.63
C ALA A 67 -2.14 -4.68 15.64
N LEU A 68 -1.42 -4.14 14.65
CA LEU A 68 -2.01 -3.27 13.64
C LEU A 68 -2.92 -4.05 12.67
N GLY A 69 -2.49 -5.22 12.21
CA GLY A 69 -3.30 -6.10 11.36
C GLY A 69 -4.61 -6.51 12.03
N LYS A 70 -4.54 -6.90 13.33
CA LYS A 70 -5.75 -7.18 14.10
C LYS A 70 -6.68 -5.98 14.20
N ARG A 71 -6.14 -4.78 14.47
CA ARG A 71 -6.93 -3.54 14.52
C ARG A 71 -7.63 -3.25 13.18
N ILE A 72 -6.95 -3.48 12.04
CA ILE A 72 -7.53 -3.35 10.69
C ILE A 72 -8.69 -4.34 10.51
N LYS A 73 -8.49 -5.60 10.88
CA LYS A 73 -9.51 -6.65 10.77
C LYS A 73 -10.70 -6.38 11.68
N ASP A 74 -10.48 -5.95 12.92
CA ASP A 74 -11.53 -5.59 13.88
C ASP A 74 -12.38 -4.40 13.39
N ALA A 75 -11.76 -3.46 12.67
CA ALA A 75 -12.45 -2.34 12.03
C ALA A 75 -13.21 -2.73 10.74
N GLY A 76 -13.08 -3.97 10.27
CA GLY A 76 -13.71 -4.46 9.05
C GLY A 76 -12.93 -4.19 7.75
N GLY A 77 -11.68 -3.75 7.85
CA GLY A 77 -10.80 -3.53 6.71
C GLY A 77 -10.14 -4.81 6.20
N TYR A 78 -9.69 -4.78 4.95
CA TYR A 78 -8.79 -5.78 4.38
C TYR A 78 -7.36 -5.47 4.79
N PHE A 79 -6.64 -6.49 5.25
CA PHE A 79 -5.25 -6.36 5.63
C PHE A 79 -4.34 -6.85 4.50
N MET A 80 -3.49 -5.96 3.96
CA MET A 80 -2.44 -6.26 3.01
C MET A 80 -1.10 -6.28 3.76
N LEU A 81 -0.51 -7.47 3.88
CA LEU A 81 0.81 -7.66 4.47
C LEU A 81 1.89 -7.49 3.41
N ASP A 82 2.86 -6.62 3.68
CA ASP A 82 4.01 -6.38 2.81
C ASP A 82 5.31 -6.89 3.47
N PHE A 83 5.81 -8.01 2.98
CA PHE A 83 7.10 -8.55 3.41
C PHE A 83 8.27 -7.82 2.77
N HIS A 84 9.09 -7.15 3.54
CA HIS A 84 10.36 -6.61 3.05
C HIS A 84 11.48 -7.65 2.98
N TYR A 85 11.40 -8.75 3.72
CA TYR A 85 12.45 -9.76 3.86
C TYR A 85 13.82 -9.17 4.14
N SER A 86 13.87 -8.17 5.00
CA SER A 86 15.03 -7.43 5.44
C SER A 86 14.79 -6.89 6.86
N ASP A 87 15.85 -6.47 7.55
CA ASP A 87 15.74 -5.80 8.84
C ASP A 87 15.44 -4.30 8.70
N SER A 88 15.38 -3.79 7.47
CA SER A 88 15.18 -2.39 7.12
C SER A 88 14.47 -2.27 5.76
N TRP A 89 14.36 -1.06 5.27
CA TRP A 89 13.79 -0.73 3.97
C TRP A 89 14.42 -1.52 2.83
N VAL A 90 13.59 -2.05 1.96
CA VAL A 90 13.94 -2.62 0.67
C VAL A 90 13.22 -1.84 -0.41
N ASP A 91 13.94 -1.50 -1.45
CA ASP A 91 13.46 -0.87 -2.67
C ASP A 91 14.32 -1.31 -3.87
N ALA A 92 14.08 -0.74 -5.05
CA ALA A 92 14.84 -1.05 -6.26
C ALA A 92 16.37 -0.87 -6.14
N GLY A 93 16.83 -0.02 -5.22
CA GLY A 93 18.25 0.24 -4.94
C GLY A 93 18.80 -0.51 -3.73
N HIS A 94 17.96 -0.98 -2.85
CA HIS A 94 18.30 -1.55 -1.56
C HIS A 94 17.66 -2.94 -1.40
N ILE A 95 18.38 -3.99 -1.76
CA ILE A 95 17.89 -5.38 -1.80
C ILE A 95 18.56 -6.29 -0.77
N GLN A 96 19.15 -5.73 0.30
CA GLN A 96 19.92 -6.49 1.29
C GLN A 96 19.07 -7.51 2.03
N PRO A 97 19.60 -8.71 2.32
CA PRO A 97 18.94 -9.68 3.17
C PRO A 97 18.94 -9.21 4.64
N PRO A 98 18.10 -9.81 5.50
CA PRO A 98 18.25 -9.67 6.96
C PRO A 98 19.66 -10.07 7.39
N ALA A 99 20.17 -9.45 8.46
CA ALA A 99 21.52 -9.75 8.96
C ALA A 99 21.72 -11.24 9.26
N ALA A 100 20.67 -11.92 9.74
CA ALA A 100 20.69 -13.34 10.06
C ALA A 100 20.83 -14.26 8.82
N TRP A 101 20.51 -13.76 7.62
CA TRP A 101 20.57 -14.54 6.37
C TRP A 101 21.79 -14.17 5.51
N LYS A 102 22.59 -13.22 5.95
CA LYS A 102 23.76 -12.76 5.22
C LYS A 102 24.79 -13.89 5.05
N GLY A 103 25.16 -14.16 3.80
CA GLY A 103 26.17 -15.18 3.45
C GLY A 103 25.61 -16.61 3.35
N LEU A 104 24.31 -16.82 3.45
CA LEU A 104 23.69 -18.10 3.16
C LEU A 104 23.81 -18.43 1.65
N SER A 105 23.82 -19.73 1.30
CA SER A 105 23.62 -20.16 -0.09
C SER A 105 22.19 -19.85 -0.54
N ASP A 106 21.96 -19.78 -1.85
CA ASP A 106 20.63 -19.48 -2.42
C ASP A 106 19.55 -20.44 -1.93
N GLU A 107 19.85 -21.73 -1.85
CA GLU A 107 18.93 -22.75 -1.34
C GLU A 107 18.56 -22.52 0.14
N VAL A 108 19.57 -22.31 1.00
CA VAL A 108 19.36 -22.05 2.42
C VAL A 108 18.65 -20.71 2.64
N MET A 109 18.91 -19.72 1.78
CA MET A 109 18.21 -18.44 1.80
C MET A 109 16.73 -18.61 1.45
N ALA A 110 16.41 -19.38 0.41
CA ALA A 110 15.04 -19.69 0.02
C ALA A 110 14.29 -20.43 1.12
N ASP A 111 14.92 -21.46 1.72
CA ASP A 111 14.37 -22.18 2.88
C ASP A 111 14.11 -21.23 4.07
N SER A 112 15.06 -20.34 4.36
CA SER A 112 14.93 -19.37 5.46
C SER A 112 13.76 -18.40 5.23
N LEU A 113 13.60 -17.92 3.99
CA LEU A 113 12.51 -17.05 3.57
C LEU A 113 11.16 -17.78 3.68
N GLY A 114 11.05 -18.99 3.17
CA GLY A 114 9.84 -19.81 3.25
C GLY A 114 9.43 -20.06 4.70
N GLN A 115 10.36 -20.56 5.53
CA GLN A 115 10.10 -20.82 6.95
C GLN A 115 9.74 -19.54 7.73
N TYR A 116 10.36 -18.41 7.41
CA TYR A 116 9.98 -17.12 8.01
C TYR A 116 8.56 -16.73 7.62
N THR A 117 8.20 -16.88 6.35
CA THR A 117 6.86 -16.58 5.85
C THR A 117 5.81 -17.45 6.55
N HIS A 118 6.03 -18.77 6.66
CA HIS A 118 5.17 -19.67 7.43
C HIS A 118 4.96 -19.20 8.87
N ARG A 119 6.05 -18.98 9.61
CA ARG A 119 5.97 -18.56 11.04
C ARG A 119 5.19 -17.25 11.20
N VAL A 120 5.42 -16.28 10.32
CA VAL A 120 4.72 -14.99 10.37
C VAL A 120 3.23 -15.19 10.13
N LEU A 121 2.85 -15.89 9.07
CA LEU A 121 1.44 -16.09 8.71
C LEU A 121 0.69 -16.90 9.77
N GLN A 122 1.32 -17.95 10.34
CA GLN A 122 0.75 -18.70 11.47
C GLN A 122 0.52 -17.82 12.70
N ALA A 123 1.48 -16.97 13.03
CA ALA A 123 1.34 -16.05 14.17
C ALA A 123 0.23 -15.00 13.95
N LEU A 124 0.15 -14.42 12.76
CA LEU A 124 -0.91 -13.48 12.39
C LEU A 124 -2.29 -14.14 12.44
N LYS A 125 -2.42 -15.34 11.88
CA LYS A 125 -3.65 -16.13 11.89
C LYS A 125 -4.10 -16.47 13.30
N ALA A 126 -3.19 -16.94 14.16
CA ALA A 126 -3.47 -17.23 15.56
C ALA A 126 -3.95 -16.01 16.35
N ALA A 127 -3.51 -14.82 15.97
CA ALA A 127 -3.90 -13.55 16.59
C ALA A 127 -5.20 -12.95 16.02
N GLY A 128 -5.83 -13.58 15.01
CA GLY A 128 -6.99 -13.01 14.31
C GLY A 128 -6.64 -11.86 13.36
N ALA A 129 -5.38 -11.79 12.90
CA ALA A 129 -4.85 -10.84 11.95
C ALA A 129 -4.46 -11.51 10.62
N GLU A 130 -5.18 -12.54 10.20
CA GLU A 130 -4.91 -13.22 8.92
C GLU A 130 -5.01 -12.21 7.76
N PRO A 131 -3.94 -12.07 6.92
CA PRO A 131 -3.97 -11.13 5.82
C PRO A 131 -4.89 -11.60 4.70
N ASP A 132 -5.54 -10.64 4.04
CA ASP A 132 -6.36 -10.86 2.84
C ASP A 132 -5.51 -10.80 1.57
N LEU A 133 -4.43 -10.00 1.60
CA LEU A 133 -3.46 -9.85 0.53
C LEU A 133 -2.06 -9.96 1.12
N VAL A 134 -1.15 -10.62 0.41
CA VAL A 134 0.24 -10.77 0.82
C VAL A 134 1.17 -10.36 -0.30
N GLN A 135 1.98 -9.37 -0.07
CA GLN A 135 3.03 -8.93 -0.97
C GLN A 135 4.32 -9.67 -0.63
N VAL A 136 4.81 -10.47 -1.58
CA VAL A 136 6.04 -11.27 -1.46
C VAL A 136 7.22 -10.44 -1.98
N GLY A 137 7.79 -9.63 -1.11
CA GLY A 137 8.86 -8.69 -1.40
C GLY A 137 8.38 -7.30 -1.84
N ASN A 138 9.12 -6.25 -1.50
CA ASN A 138 8.86 -4.86 -1.85
C ASN A 138 9.76 -4.40 -3.00
N GLU A 139 9.17 -3.89 -4.10
CA GLU A 139 9.88 -3.31 -5.27
C GLU A 139 11.00 -4.21 -5.83
N ILE A 140 10.71 -5.47 -6.03
CA ILE A 140 11.69 -6.54 -6.24
C ILE A 140 12.13 -6.75 -7.69
N MET A 141 11.82 -5.84 -8.61
CA MET A 141 12.17 -6.01 -10.04
C MET A 141 13.66 -6.26 -10.27
N TYR A 142 14.53 -5.70 -9.44
CA TYR A 142 15.99 -5.79 -9.57
C TYR A 142 16.64 -6.74 -8.56
N GLY A 143 15.86 -7.41 -7.74
CA GLY A 143 16.38 -8.43 -6.83
C GLY A 143 15.64 -8.54 -5.50
N LEU A 144 16.02 -9.54 -4.73
CA LEU A 144 15.46 -9.85 -3.41
C LEU A 144 16.55 -10.52 -2.57
N CYS A 145 16.63 -10.19 -1.27
CA CYS A 145 17.57 -10.79 -0.31
C CYS A 145 19.04 -10.82 -0.79
N GLY A 146 19.48 -9.77 -1.48
CA GLY A 146 20.85 -9.65 -2.00
C GLY A 146 21.10 -10.33 -3.35
N ILE A 147 20.17 -11.15 -3.84
CA ILE A 147 20.25 -11.75 -5.18
C ILE A 147 19.76 -10.72 -6.19
N LYS A 148 20.69 -10.27 -7.05
CA LYS A 148 20.42 -9.27 -8.10
C LYS A 148 19.96 -9.94 -9.38
N VAL A 149 18.96 -9.35 -10.01
CA VAL A 149 18.48 -9.71 -11.35
C VAL A 149 18.18 -8.45 -12.17
N HIS A 150 18.14 -8.60 -13.48
CA HIS A 150 17.70 -7.53 -14.37
C HIS A 150 16.72 -8.09 -15.42
N PRO A 151 15.61 -7.41 -15.71
CA PRO A 151 14.57 -7.90 -16.61
C PRO A 151 15.03 -8.37 -18.00
N TYR A 152 16.15 -7.83 -18.48
CA TYR A 152 16.73 -8.21 -19.78
C TYR A 152 17.88 -9.20 -19.72
N ASN A 153 18.42 -9.51 -18.54
CA ASN A 153 19.65 -10.29 -18.41
C ASN A 153 19.39 -11.68 -17.83
N TYR A 154 18.55 -12.46 -18.50
CA TYR A 154 18.16 -13.80 -18.03
C TYR A 154 19.30 -14.80 -17.94
N SER A 155 20.36 -14.65 -18.74
CA SER A 155 21.49 -15.56 -18.76
C SER A 155 22.69 -15.11 -17.93
N GLY A 156 22.78 -13.81 -17.61
CA GLY A 156 23.90 -13.23 -16.89
C GLY A 156 23.67 -13.06 -15.39
N ASP A 157 22.41 -13.03 -14.95
CA ASP A 157 22.03 -12.82 -13.56
C ASP A 157 21.57 -14.13 -12.90
N ASN A 158 21.55 -14.12 -11.57
CA ASN A 158 21.15 -15.29 -10.78
C ASN A 158 19.62 -15.42 -10.67
N TRP A 159 18.95 -15.61 -11.80
CA TRP A 159 17.50 -15.83 -11.84
C TRP A 159 17.08 -17.12 -11.14
N THR A 160 17.90 -18.16 -11.14
CA THR A 160 17.59 -19.43 -10.45
C THR A 160 17.43 -19.21 -8.95
N GLY A 161 18.40 -18.56 -8.30
CA GLY A 161 18.32 -18.25 -6.88
C GLY A 161 17.16 -17.29 -6.57
N TYR A 162 16.98 -16.24 -7.40
CA TYR A 162 15.90 -15.29 -7.26
C TYR A 162 14.50 -15.94 -7.33
N LEU A 163 14.26 -16.80 -8.33
CA LEU A 163 13.02 -17.54 -8.50
C LEU A 163 12.79 -18.53 -7.35
N GLY A 164 13.86 -19.14 -6.82
CA GLY A 164 13.78 -19.97 -5.62
C GLY A 164 13.21 -19.23 -4.43
N LEU A 165 13.61 -17.97 -4.21
CA LEU A 165 13.04 -17.11 -3.15
C LEU A 165 11.55 -16.85 -3.38
N LEU A 166 11.15 -16.52 -4.62
CA LEU A 166 9.74 -16.24 -4.94
C LEU A 166 8.87 -17.47 -4.77
N HIS A 167 9.32 -18.64 -5.25
CA HIS A 167 8.59 -19.90 -5.05
C HIS A 167 8.43 -20.23 -3.57
N ALA A 168 9.49 -20.11 -2.77
CA ALA A 168 9.43 -20.37 -1.34
C ALA A 168 8.42 -19.45 -0.63
N GLY A 169 8.44 -18.15 -0.93
CA GLY A 169 7.50 -17.18 -0.36
C GLY A 169 6.06 -17.42 -0.79
N CYS A 170 5.81 -17.56 -2.09
CA CYS A 170 4.46 -17.76 -2.63
C CYS A 170 3.85 -19.09 -2.15
N ASN A 171 4.63 -20.18 -2.14
CA ASN A 171 4.15 -21.48 -1.64
C ASN A 171 3.76 -21.39 -0.17
N ALA A 172 4.59 -20.76 0.67
CA ALA A 172 4.27 -20.58 2.09
C ALA A 172 2.98 -19.78 2.29
N VAL A 173 2.71 -18.78 1.44
CA VAL A 173 1.43 -18.03 1.49
C VAL A 173 0.26 -18.93 1.11
N ARG A 174 0.36 -19.73 0.04
CA ARG A 174 -0.71 -20.67 -0.37
C ARG A 174 -1.01 -21.71 0.68
N GLU A 175 0.02 -22.21 1.36
CA GLU A 175 -0.13 -23.22 2.41
C GLU A 175 -0.80 -22.66 3.68
N GLU A 176 -0.39 -21.48 4.13
CA GLU A 176 -0.89 -20.91 5.39
C GLU A 176 -2.18 -20.10 5.23
N CYS A 177 -2.31 -19.36 4.14
CA CYS A 177 -3.41 -18.45 3.85
C CYS A 177 -3.95 -18.68 2.42
N PRO A 178 -4.58 -19.83 2.13
CA PRO A 178 -4.98 -20.21 0.76
C PRO A 178 -5.97 -19.24 0.11
N ASN A 179 -6.68 -18.46 0.89
CA ASN A 179 -7.62 -17.43 0.41
C ASN A 179 -6.96 -16.06 0.19
N ALA A 180 -5.72 -15.86 0.62
CA ALA A 180 -5.03 -14.59 0.43
C ALA A 180 -4.59 -14.43 -1.04
N GLN A 181 -4.69 -13.20 -1.55
CA GLN A 181 -4.18 -12.88 -2.88
C GLN A 181 -2.69 -12.53 -2.78
N ILE A 182 -1.87 -13.13 -3.65
CA ILE A 182 -0.43 -12.88 -3.69
C ILE A 182 -0.12 -11.76 -4.67
N ILE A 183 0.65 -10.78 -4.20
CA ILE A 183 1.11 -9.62 -4.96
C ILE A 183 2.60 -9.74 -5.21
N ILE A 184 3.03 -9.53 -6.46
CA ILE A 184 4.43 -9.29 -6.82
C ILE A 184 4.57 -7.82 -7.22
N HIS A 185 5.44 -7.10 -6.54
CA HIS A 185 5.54 -5.65 -6.57
C HIS A 185 6.78 -5.14 -7.31
N THR A 186 6.59 -4.19 -8.22
CA THR A 186 7.65 -3.53 -9.00
C THR A 186 7.57 -2.01 -8.94
N ASP A 187 8.72 -1.35 -9.15
CA ASP A 187 8.94 0.09 -9.04
C ASP A 187 9.04 0.84 -10.38
N ARG A 188 8.73 0.19 -11.50
CA ARG A 188 8.85 0.80 -12.85
C ARG A 188 7.50 0.93 -13.57
N PRO A 189 6.50 1.60 -12.97
CA PRO A 189 5.11 1.55 -13.43
C PRO A 189 4.89 2.14 -14.83
N THR A 190 5.78 3.01 -15.31
CA THR A 190 5.71 3.61 -16.66
C THR A 190 6.62 2.93 -17.66
N ASN A 191 7.46 1.99 -17.25
CA ASN A 191 8.32 1.24 -18.15
C ASN A 191 7.63 -0.05 -18.61
N THR A 192 6.83 0.05 -19.67
CA THR A 192 6.08 -1.07 -20.26
C THR A 192 6.98 -2.25 -20.62
N THR A 193 8.17 -1.97 -21.14
CA THR A 193 9.10 -3.01 -21.61
C THR A 193 9.67 -3.81 -20.43
N TYR A 194 10.14 -3.14 -19.38
CA TYR A 194 10.69 -3.82 -18.19
C TYR A 194 9.64 -4.68 -17.50
N ASN A 195 8.44 -4.14 -17.30
CA ASN A 195 7.33 -4.90 -16.73
C ASN A 195 6.98 -6.12 -17.60
N SER A 196 6.94 -5.96 -18.93
CA SER A 196 6.64 -7.06 -19.84
C SER A 196 7.67 -8.19 -19.73
N TYR A 197 8.95 -7.88 -19.71
CA TYR A 197 10.01 -8.90 -19.57
C TYR A 197 9.96 -9.57 -18.21
N TYR A 198 9.88 -8.77 -17.15
CA TYR A 198 9.89 -9.27 -15.78
C TYR A 198 8.72 -10.24 -15.53
N TYR A 199 7.48 -9.81 -15.73
CA TYR A 199 6.32 -10.67 -15.46
C TYR A 199 6.17 -11.84 -16.43
N LYS A 200 6.67 -11.73 -17.68
CA LYS A 200 6.78 -12.89 -18.59
C LYS A 200 7.75 -13.93 -18.04
N LYS A 201 8.88 -13.51 -17.48
CA LYS A 201 9.84 -14.42 -16.83
C LYS A 201 9.16 -15.15 -15.68
N LEU A 202 8.51 -14.45 -14.76
CA LEU A 202 7.79 -15.08 -13.64
C LEU A 202 6.72 -16.08 -14.11
N ARG A 203 5.94 -15.73 -15.11
CA ARG A 203 4.94 -16.62 -15.70
C ARG A 203 5.58 -17.87 -16.30
N ASN A 204 6.65 -17.72 -17.06
CA ASN A 204 7.31 -18.82 -17.75
C ASN A 204 7.96 -19.80 -16.76
N ASP A 205 8.36 -19.33 -15.59
CA ASP A 205 8.91 -20.13 -14.50
C ASP A 205 7.84 -20.52 -13.45
N ASN A 206 6.56 -20.35 -13.79
CA ASN A 206 5.42 -20.76 -12.97
C ASN A 206 5.40 -20.19 -11.54
N VAL A 207 5.83 -18.95 -11.35
CA VAL A 207 5.65 -18.26 -10.07
C VAL A 207 4.15 -18.03 -9.84
N ASP A 208 3.64 -18.55 -8.74
CA ASP A 208 2.20 -18.45 -8.40
C ASP A 208 1.89 -17.13 -7.69
N PHE A 209 1.28 -16.21 -8.41
CA PHE A 209 0.79 -14.93 -7.87
C PHE A 209 -0.50 -14.51 -8.56
N ASP A 210 -1.25 -13.58 -7.97
CA ASP A 210 -2.56 -13.15 -8.43
C ASP A 210 -2.55 -11.72 -8.98
N ILE A 211 -1.77 -10.84 -8.39
CA ILE A 211 -1.81 -9.39 -8.59
C ILE A 211 -0.43 -8.86 -8.95
N ILE A 212 -0.40 -8.01 -9.96
CA ILE A 212 0.75 -7.18 -10.33
C ILE A 212 0.70 -5.90 -9.49
N GLY A 213 1.62 -5.74 -8.55
CA GLY A 213 1.76 -4.54 -7.73
C GLY A 213 2.67 -3.51 -8.40
N LEU A 214 2.26 -2.25 -8.40
CA LEU A 214 3.04 -1.15 -8.96
C LEU A 214 3.16 -0.01 -7.94
N SER A 215 4.38 0.56 -7.77
CA SER A 215 4.57 1.87 -7.15
C SER A 215 4.36 2.97 -8.19
N TYR A 216 3.61 4.02 -7.85
CA TYR A 216 3.48 5.17 -8.74
C TYR A 216 3.69 6.50 -8.00
N TYR A 217 4.85 7.07 -8.20
CA TYR A 217 5.26 8.38 -7.68
C TYR A 217 5.62 9.27 -8.86
N PRO A 218 4.82 10.29 -9.23
CA PRO A 218 5.02 11.06 -10.46
C PRO A 218 6.43 11.66 -10.62
N PHE A 219 7.03 12.18 -9.55
CA PHE A 219 8.40 12.73 -9.61
C PHE A 219 9.48 11.69 -9.97
N TRP A 220 9.23 10.41 -9.72
CA TRP A 220 10.16 9.31 -10.05
C TRP A 220 9.79 8.60 -11.35
N HIS A 221 8.50 8.51 -11.64
CA HIS A 221 7.97 7.64 -12.67
C HIS A 221 7.33 8.38 -13.84
N GLY A 222 7.12 9.69 -13.75
CA GLY A 222 6.53 10.51 -14.80
C GLY A 222 5.00 10.51 -14.77
N TYR A 223 4.39 10.56 -15.94
CA TYR A 223 3.00 10.93 -16.11
C TYR A 223 2.03 9.74 -16.07
N LEU A 224 0.76 10.05 -15.86
CA LEU A 224 -0.34 9.08 -15.75
C LEU A 224 -0.88 8.71 -17.13
N THR A 225 -1.08 9.69 -18.01
CA THR A 225 -1.75 9.54 -19.31
C THR A 225 -0.96 10.15 -20.47
N ALA A 226 -1.33 9.79 -21.69
CA ALA A 226 -0.72 10.29 -22.90
C ALA A 226 -0.86 11.80 -23.08
N GLU A 227 -1.97 12.37 -22.63
CA GLU A 227 -2.27 13.80 -22.76
C GLU A 227 -1.33 14.67 -21.93
N GLN A 228 -0.81 14.12 -20.85
CA GLN A 228 0.13 14.80 -19.94
C GLN A 228 1.57 14.75 -20.47
N VAL A 229 1.90 13.82 -21.36
CA VAL A 229 3.26 13.68 -21.89
C VAL A 229 3.50 14.70 -22.99
N ALA A 230 4.54 15.52 -22.87
CA ALA A 230 4.89 16.57 -23.82
C ALA A 230 5.12 16.04 -25.25
N SER A 231 5.67 14.84 -25.39
CA SER A 231 5.78 14.14 -26.67
C SER A 231 4.70 13.06 -26.77
N LYS A 232 3.72 13.27 -27.61
CA LYS A 232 2.65 12.27 -27.88
C LYS A 232 3.17 10.94 -28.47
N GLN A 233 4.44 10.85 -28.80
CA GLN A 233 5.10 9.60 -29.23
C GLN A 233 5.70 8.82 -28.06
N ASP A 234 5.92 9.45 -26.94
CA ASP A 234 6.38 8.75 -25.72
C ASP A 234 5.21 7.94 -25.15
N LYS A 235 5.46 6.65 -24.95
CA LYS A 235 4.49 5.69 -24.38
C LYS A 235 4.83 5.32 -22.92
N ASN A 236 5.75 6.05 -22.32
CA ASN A 236 6.19 5.83 -20.94
C ASN A 236 5.27 6.58 -19.96
N TYR A 237 4.04 6.09 -19.83
CA TYR A 237 3.06 6.57 -18.84
C TYR A 237 2.27 5.40 -18.24
N LEU A 238 1.73 5.61 -17.05
CA LEU A 238 1.16 4.54 -16.23
C LEU A 238 0.03 3.77 -16.94
N VAL A 239 -0.95 4.47 -17.48
CA VAL A 239 -2.12 3.84 -18.15
C VAL A 239 -1.70 2.94 -19.31
N ASN A 240 -0.65 3.33 -20.08
CA ASN A 240 -0.14 2.48 -21.15
C ASN A 240 0.45 1.16 -20.63
N THR A 241 1.23 1.24 -19.55
CA THR A 241 1.80 0.03 -18.93
C THR A 241 0.70 -0.90 -18.41
N ILE A 242 -0.32 -0.36 -17.73
CA ILE A 242 -1.46 -1.15 -17.25
C ILE A 242 -2.20 -1.84 -18.40
N ASN A 243 -2.49 -1.12 -19.48
CA ASN A 243 -3.14 -1.69 -20.66
C ASN A 243 -2.29 -2.79 -21.33
N ASN A 244 -0.98 -2.60 -21.39
CA ASN A 244 -0.07 -3.62 -21.90
C ASN A 244 -0.05 -4.86 -20.99
N LEU A 245 -0.03 -4.67 -19.67
CA LEU A 245 -0.10 -5.76 -18.70
C LEU A 245 -1.43 -6.52 -18.79
N LYS A 246 -2.57 -5.82 -18.96
CA LYS A 246 -3.88 -6.45 -19.22
C LYS A 246 -3.84 -7.35 -20.46
N ALA A 247 -3.24 -6.87 -21.54
CA ALA A 247 -3.12 -7.64 -22.80
C ALA A 247 -2.22 -8.88 -22.64
N LEU A 248 -1.12 -8.78 -21.88
CA LEU A 248 -0.17 -9.89 -21.67
C LEU A 248 -0.61 -10.89 -20.60
N PHE A 249 -1.39 -10.44 -19.62
CA PHE A 249 -1.81 -11.19 -18.44
C PHE A 249 -3.31 -10.95 -18.16
N PRO A 250 -4.20 -11.42 -19.03
CA PRO A 250 -5.63 -11.08 -18.96
C PRO A 250 -6.33 -11.59 -17.69
N THR A 251 -5.75 -12.57 -17.00
CA THR A 251 -6.27 -13.13 -15.75
C THR A 251 -5.66 -12.50 -14.50
N LYS A 252 -4.64 -11.65 -14.65
CA LYS A 252 -4.01 -10.97 -13.51
C LYS A 252 -4.62 -9.58 -13.33
N ARG A 253 -4.76 -9.19 -12.07
CA ARG A 253 -5.17 -7.84 -11.71
C ARG A 253 -3.94 -6.96 -11.49
N VAL A 254 -4.14 -5.66 -11.50
CA VAL A 254 -3.11 -4.66 -11.19
C VAL A 254 -3.56 -3.88 -9.97
N HIS A 255 -2.68 -3.71 -8.99
CA HIS A 255 -2.89 -2.86 -7.84
C HIS A 255 -1.82 -1.77 -7.79
N ILE A 256 -2.19 -0.53 -7.65
CA ILE A 256 -1.24 0.53 -7.31
C ILE A 256 -1.00 0.42 -5.80
N VAL A 257 0.00 -0.39 -5.43
CA VAL A 257 0.28 -0.72 -4.02
C VAL A 257 0.96 0.40 -3.26
N GLU A 258 1.56 1.35 -4.00
CA GLU A 258 2.08 2.60 -3.46
C GLU A 258 1.84 3.75 -4.43
N CYS A 259 1.36 4.87 -3.92
CA CYS A 259 1.38 6.17 -4.59
C CYS A 259 1.36 7.27 -3.56
N ALA A 260 1.92 8.42 -3.89
CA ALA A 260 1.77 9.64 -3.12
C ALA A 260 2.09 10.86 -3.98
N TYR A 261 1.61 12.03 -3.56
CA TYR A 261 1.97 13.31 -4.16
C TYR A 261 2.08 14.42 -3.11
N ASN A 262 3.06 15.32 -3.29
CA ASN A 262 3.36 16.35 -2.33
C ASN A 262 2.36 17.51 -2.38
N PHE A 263 1.82 17.93 -1.24
CA PHE A 263 1.04 19.16 -1.14
C PHE A 263 1.91 20.42 -0.97
N GLN A 264 3.21 20.24 -0.77
CA GLN A 264 4.20 21.31 -0.75
C GLN A 264 5.49 20.80 -1.40
N TYR A 265 6.09 21.62 -2.27
CA TYR A 265 7.33 21.25 -2.95
C TYR A 265 8.52 21.34 -2.01
N TRP A 266 9.33 20.30 -2.05
CA TRP A 266 10.62 20.27 -1.36
C TRP A 266 11.74 19.99 -2.36
N PRO A 267 12.70 20.91 -2.56
CA PRO A 267 13.67 20.83 -3.66
C PRO A 267 14.90 19.95 -3.39
N SER A 268 14.92 19.12 -2.35
CA SER A 268 16.16 18.56 -1.81
C SER A 268 16.79 17.43 -2.61
N GLU A 269 16.09 16.78 -3.55
CA GLU A 269 16.71 15.71 -4.35
C GLU A 269 16.23 15.69 -5.79
N GLY A 270 17.12 15.18 -6.67
CA GLY A 270 16.87 15.11 -8.10
C GLY A 270 15.62 14.29 -8.42
N VAL A 271 14.59 14.96 -8.89
CA VAL A 271 13.43 14.33 -9.48
C VAL A 271 13.75 13.88 -10.90
N ASN A 272 13.28 12.70 -11.30
CA ASN A 272 13.45 12.23 -12.67
C ASN A 272 12.52 12.98 -13.63
N TYR A 273 11.35 13.42 -13.13
CA TYR A 273 10.34 14.12 -13.91
C TYR A 273 9.79 15.28 -13.11
N ASP A 274 9.73 16.47 -13.71
CA ASP A 274 9.03 17.61 -13.13
C ASP A 274 7.57 17.58 -13.57
N THR A 275 6.73 16.96 -12.76
CA THR A 275 5.29 16.81 -13.05
C THR A 275 4.43 17.93 -12.46
N ARG A 276 5.07 19.06 -12.01
CA ARG A 276 4.34 20.20 -11.45
C ARG A 276 3.52 20.98 -12.47
N ASP A 277 3.76 20.78 -13.75
CA ASP A 277 2.94 21.28 -14.84
C ASP A 277 1.57 20.59 -14.89
N ALA A 278 1.51 19.29 -14.57
CA ALA A 278 0.25 18.56 -14.45
C ALA A 278 -0.40 18.76 -13.07
N TRP A 279 0.39 18.69 -12.01
CA TRP A 279 -0.08 18.80 -10.64
C TRP A 279 0.85 19.72 -9.82
N PRO A 280 0.54 21.00 -9.64
CA PRO A 280 1.33 21.89 -8.79
C PRO A 280 1.45 21.33 -7.36
N CYS A 281 2.65 21.44 -6.73
CA CYS A 281 2.86 21.03 -5.34
C CYS A 281 2.13 21.97 -4.38
N THR A 282 0.84 21.79 -4.29
CA THR A 282 -0.09 22.50 -3.41
C THR A 282 -1.17 21.51 -2.94
N VAL A 283 -1.93 21.88 -1.93
CA VAL A 283 -3.10 21.08 -1.50
C VAL A 283 -4.06 20.81 -2.68
N ALA A 284 -4.27 21.84 -3.54
CA ALA A 284 -5.11 21.67 -4.73
C ALA A 284 -4.48 20.72 -5.76
N GLY A 285 -3.16 20.79 -5.96
CA GLY A 285 -2.47 19.89 -6.88
C GLY A 285 -2.43 18.45 -6.36
N GLN A 286 -2.24 18.22 -5.06
CA GLN A 286 -2.37 16.89 -4.45
C GLN A 286 -3.77 16.32 -4.65
N TYR A 287 -4.80 17.12 -4.42
CA TYR A 287 -6.19 16.72 -4.69
C TYR A 287 -6.41 16.37 -6.16
N SER A 288 -5.90 17.20 -7.10
CA SER A 288 -6.00 16.96 -8.53
C SER A 288 -5.28 15.69 -8.95
N PHE A 289 -4.10 15.41 -8.39
CA PHE A 289 -3.38 14.16 -8.62
C PHE A 289 -4.21 12.95 -8.21
N VAL A 290 -4.76 12.95 -6.99
CA VAL A 290 -5.60 11.83 -6.51
C VAL A 290 -6.85 11.68 -7.36
N LYS A 291 -7.47 12.80 -7.74
CA LYS A 291 -8.64 12.79 -8.62
C LYS A 291 -8.33 12.18 -9.98
N ASP A 292 -7.27 12.65 -10.63
CA ASP A 292 -6.85 12.14 -11.94
C ASP A 292 -6.47 10.66 -11.88
N LEU A 293 -5.78 10.25 -10.81
CA LEU A 293 -5.43 8.84 -10.60
C LEU A 293 -6.69 7.96 -10.51
N VAL A 294 -7.64 8.34 -9.67
CA VAL A 294 -8.92 7.62 -9.53
C VAL A 294 -9.70 7.59 -10.83
N ASP A 295 -9.88 8.76 -11.47
CA ASP A 295 -10.72 8.89 -12.66
C ASP A 295 -10.16 8.14 -13.87
N ASN A 296 -8.82 8.07 -14.02
CA ASN A 296 -8.17 7.36 -15.11
C ASN A 296 -7.99 5.86 -14.87
N LEU A 297 -7.87 5.43 -13.62
CA LEU A 297 -7.70 4.01 -13.31
C LEU A 297 -9.03 3.27 -13.12
N LYS A 298 -10.06 3.93 -12.61
CA LYS A 298 -11.39 3.33 -12.42
C LYS A 298 -11.97 2.67 -13.68
N PRO A 299 -11.85 3.23 -14.90
CA PRO A 299 -12.34 2.58 -16.11
C PRO A 299 -11.56 1.34 -16.52
N LEU A 300 -10.39 1.09 -15.93
CA LEU A 300 -9.53 -0.04 -16.27
C LEU A 300 -9.95 -1.25 -15.41
N GLU A 301 -10.78 -2.12 -15.98
CA GLU A 301 -11.39 -3.27 -15.31
C GLU A 301 -10.41 -4.23 -14.59
N ASN A 302 -9.14 -4.25 -15.01
CA ASN A 302 -8.11 -5.07 -14.39
C ASN A 302 -7.38 -4.36 -13.23
N VAL A 303 -7.66 -3.08 -12.96
CA VAL A 303 -7.13 -2.39 -11.78
C VAL A 303 -8.09 -2.59 -10.63
N ASP A 304 -7.64 -3.22 -9.55
CA ASP A 304 -8.48 -3.59 -8.42
C ASP A 304 -8.24 -2.75 -7.16
N GLY A 305 -7.20 -1.92 -7.12
CA GLY A 305 -6.93 -1.11 -5.95
C GLY A 305 -5.89 0.00 -6.15
N ILE A 306 -5.98 0.97 -5.24
CA ILE A 306 -5.02 2.07 -5.07
C ILE A 306 -4.74 2.20 -3.58
N SER A 307 -3.47 2.00 -3.19
CA SER A 307 -3.00 2.23 -1.83
C SER A 307 -2.16 3.50 -1.79
N TYR A 308 -2.59 4.47 -1.00
CA TYR A 308 -1.84 5.71 -0.81
C TYR A 308 -0.79 5.50 0.29
N TRP A 309 0.47 5.87 0.00
CA TRP A 309 1.60 5.69 0.89
C TRP A 309 1.69 6.83 1.90
N TYR A 310 1.76 6.51 3.20
CA TYR A 310 1.79 7.47 4.30
C TYR A 310 0.67 8.52 4.28
N PRO A 311 -0.59 8.12 4.19
CA PRO A 311 -1.69 9.08 4.24
C PRO A 311 -1.74 9.86 5.57
N GLU A 312 -1.25 9.24 6.65
CA GLU A 312 -1.18 9.78 8.01
C GLU A 312 -0.02 10.74 8.25
N ASP A 313 0.89 10.93 7.31
CA ASP A 313 1.98 11.88 7.45
C ASP A 313 1.43 13.30 7.49
N ALA A 314 1.67 13.99 8.61
CA ALA A 314 1.27 15.37 8.83
C ALA A 314 2.41 16.36 8.56
N GLY A 315 3.49 15.92 7.92
CA GLY A 315 4.67 16.74 7.65
C GLY A 315 5.49 17.05 8.90
N ASN A 316 6.31 18.09 8.84
CA ASN A 316 7.20 18.52 9.93
C ASN A 316 6.52 19.33 11.05
N GLY A 317 5.20 19.41 11.06
CA GLY A 317 4.46 20.39 11.86
C GLY A 317 4.12 20.00 13.27
N ASP A 318 4.36 18.77 13.69
CA ASP A 318 4.35 18.52 15.12
C ASP A 318 5.64 19.09 15.70
N ASN A 319 5.53 19.96 16.72
CA ASN A 319 6.64 20.36 17.57
C ASN A 319 7.28 19.16 18.31
N VAL A 320 7.24 18.00 17.70
CA VAL A 320 8.01 16.84 18.08
C VAL A 320 9.44 17.21 17.71
N ASP A 321 10.29 17.33 18.69
CA ASP A 321 11.73 17.41 18.46
C ASP A 321 12.19 16.11 17.78
N TRP A 322 12.10 16.11 16.46
CA TRP A 322 12.58 15.03 15.61
C TRP A 322 14.07 14.80 15.77
N SER A 323 14.81 15.76 16.38
CA SER A 323 16.21 15.58 16.75
C SER A 323 16.39 14.53 17.84
N THR A 324 15.39 14.36 18.71
CA THR A 324 15.35 13.33 19.74
C THR A 324 14.51 12.13 19.34
N LYS A 325 13.67 12.26 18.31
CA LYS A 325 12.80 11.23 17.73
C LYS A 325 13.11 11.05 16.24
N LYS A 326 14.38 11.18 15.90
CA LYS A 326 14.92 11.13 14.54
C LYS A 326 14.43 9.90 13.77
N GLY A 327 14.03 10.09 12.53
CA GLY A 327 13.80 9.05 11.55
C GLY A 327 12.35 8.76 11.21
N LEU A 328 11.37 9.57 11.66
CA LEU A 328 10.01 9.44 11.16
C LEU A 328 9.84 10.07 9.79
N VAL A 329 10.69 11.05 9.45
CA VAL A 329 10.62 11.72 8.15
C VAL A 329 12.02 12.15 7.72
N GLU A 330 12.55 11.59 6.67
CA GLU A 330 13.54 12.27 5.87
C GLU A 330 12.84 13.40 5.11
N GLU A 331 13.48 14.53 4.98
CA GLU A 331 12.92 15.77 4.40
C GLU A 331 12.31 15.59 3.01
N THR A 332 12.79 14.62 2.23
CA THR A 332 12.32 14.27 0.88
C THR A 332 10.97 13.58 0.83
N TRP A 333 10.56 12.95 1.94
CA TRP A 333 9.36 12.14 2.01
C TRP A 333 8.23 12.83 2.79
N SER A 334 8.48 14.02 3.34
CA SER A 334 7.48 14.84 4.01
C SER A 334 6.50 15.50 3.03
N ASN A 335 5.40 16.03 3.58
CA ASN A 335 4.38 16.77 2.82
C ASN A 335 3.64 15.95 1.76
N ARG A 336 3.49 14.65 1.99
CA ARG A 336 2.71 13.73 1.11
C ARG A 336 1.41 13.26 1.72
N GLY A 337 1.30 13.28 3.05
CA GLY A 337 0.08 12.90 3.75
C GLY A 337 -1.09 13.84 3.48
N PHE A 338 -2.23 13.51 4.05
CA PHE A 338 -3.46 14.28 3.84
C PHE A 338 -3.75 15.28 4.94
N TRP A 339 -2.87 15.46 5.89
CA TRP A 339 -3.01 16.43 6.97
C TRP A 339 -1.93 17.48 6.93
N ASN A 340 -2.33 18.67 7.33
CA ASN A 340 -1.47 19.85 7.35
C ASN A 340 -0.48 19.76 8.53
N GLU A 341 0.75 20.23 8.31
CA GLU A 341 1.78 20.36 9.35
C GLU A 341 1.45 21.39 10.43
N ASN A 342 0.58 22.35 10.15
CA ASN A 342 0.22 23.38 11.12
C ASN A 342 -0.57 22.78 12.29
N THR A 343 0.11 22.59 13.40
CA THR A 343 -0.53 22.25 14.67
C THR A 343 -1.20 23.47 15.29
N THR A 344 -2.49 23.38 15.43
CA THR A 344 -3.11 24.00 16.58
C THR A 344 -2.99 23.03 17.75
N SER A 345 -3.08 23.50 18.99
CA SER A 345 -3.16 22.66 20.22
C SER A 345 -4.24 21.57 20.18
N SER A 346 -4.91 21.42 19.08
CA SER A 346 -6.11 20.61 18.84
C SER A 346 -5.94 19.53 17.77
N GLY A 347 -4.78 19.39 17.14
CA GLY A 347 -4.50 18.36 16.12
C GLY A 347 -4.33 18.90 14.71
N HIS A 348 -3.85 18.04 13.81
CA HIS A 348 -3.63 18.36 12.41
C HIS A 348 -4.93 18.48 11.63
N ALA A 349 -5.13 19.60 10.94
CA ALA A 349 -6.27 19.78 10.06
C ALA A 349 -6.06 19.01 8.74
N ILE A 350 -7.13 18.39 8.25
CA ILE A 350 -7.10 17.74 6.94
C ILE A 350 -6.88 18.76 5.82
N ASN A 351 -6.06 18.42 4.84
CA ASN A 351 -5.85 19.23 3.64
C ASN A 351 -7.13 19.30 2.81
N LYS A 352 -7.58 20.52 2.50
CA LYS A 352 -8.80 20.73 1.70
C LYS A 352 -8.66 21.93 0.75
N THR A 353 -9.26 21.81 -0.42
CA THR A 353 -9.28 22.82 -1.47
C THR A 353 -10.37 23.89 -1.28
N GLY A 354 -11.25 23.72 -0.31
CA GLY A 354 -12.36 24.61 -0.01
C GLY A 354 -13.20 24.11 1.15
N SER A 355 -14.35 24.71 1.37
CA SER A 355 -15.27 24.32 2.42
C SER A 355 -16.37 23.39 1.90
N VAL A 356 -16.80 22.43 2.72
CA VAL A 356 -18.03 21.67 2.49
C VAL A 356 -19.22 22.63 2.59
N SER A 357 -20.18 22.48 1.68
CA SER A 357 -21.38 23.34 1.61
C SER A 357 -22.59 22.51 1.13
N ALA A 358 -23.72 23.17 0.92
CA ALA A 358 -24.89 22.51 0.34
C ALA A 358 -24.64 21.96 -1.10
N THR A 359 -23.65 22.50 -1.80
CA THR A 359 -23.30 22.14 -3.19
C THR A 359 -21.95 21.44 -3.34
N LYS A 360 -21.18 21.32 -2.26
CA LYS A 360 -19.85 20.68 -2.25
C LYS A 360 -19.74 19.68 -1.10
N THR A 361 -19.56 18.42 -1.43
CA THR A 361 -19.33 17.35 -0.46
C THR A 361 -17.87 17.32 0.02
N ALA A 362 -17.57 16.49 1.01
CA ALA A 362 -16.21 16.25 1.45
C ALA A 362 -15.33 15.71 0.31
N ALA A 363 -15.86 14.86 -0.56
CA ALA A 363 -15.16 14.31 -1.72
C ALA A 363 -14.79 15.38 -2.78
N ASP A 364 -15.53 16.49 -2.84
CA ASP A 364 -15.24 17.59 -3.76
C ASP A 364 -14.10 18.50 -3.29
N VAL A 365 -13.64 18.33 -2.06
CA VAL A 365 -12.63 19.23 -1.46
C VAL A 365 -11.47 18.52 -0.77
N CYS A 366 -11.54 17.22 -0.51
CA CYS A 366 -10.51 16.47 0.20
C CYS A 366 -10.16 15.17 -0.52
N ALA A 367 -8.85 14.96 -0.78
CA ALA A 367 -8.33 13.80 -1.47
C ALA A 367 -8.71 12.44 -0.84
N PRO A 368 -8.58 12.20 0.48
CA PRO A 368 -8.93 10.90 1.05
C PRO A 368 -10.41 10.54 0.88
N TYR A 369 -11.31 11.51 0.89
CA TYR A 369 -12.73 11.27 0.60
C TYR A 369 -12.97 11.01 -0.90
N TYR A 370 -12.15 11.58 -1.80
CA TYR A 370 -12.31 11.36 -3.23
C TYR A 370 -11.92 9.93 -3.62
N MET A 371 -10.97 9.31 -2.94
CA MET A 371 -10.50 7.94 -3.22
C MET A 371 -11.63 6.91 -3.19
N ARG A 372 -12.70 7.12 -2.42
CA ARG A 372 -13.90 6.26 -2.41
C ARG A 372 -14.54 6.09 -3.79
N ASN A 373 -14.34 7.04 -4.69
CA ASN A 373 -14.89 6.99 -6.04
C ASN A 373 -14.22 5.93 -6.93
N PHE A 374 -13.07 5.38 -6.50
CA PHE A 374 -12.41 4.27 -7.17
C PHE A 374 -13.19 2.96 -7.02
N TYR A 375 -14.01 2.81 -6.00
CA TYR A 375 -14.73 1.56 -5.74
C TYR A 375 -15.56 1.11 -6.94
N HIS A 376 -15.37 -0.13 -7.35
CA HIS A 376 -16.17 -0.81 -8.36
C HIS A 376 -17.23 -1.67 -7.66
N SER A 377 -18.50 -1.35 -7.84
CA SER A 377 -19.63 -2.09 -7.22
C SER A 377 -19.75 -3.56 -7.67
N THR A 378 -18.88 -4.00 -8.59
CA THR A 378 -18.97 -5.32 -9.24
C THR A 378 -17.65 -6.06 -9.35
N THR A 379 -16.53 -5.54 -8.89
CA THR A 379 -15.25 -6.24 -8.96
C THR A 379 -14.91 -6.91 -7.64
N GLY A 380 -15.13 -8.14 -7.59
CA GLY A 380 -14.47 -9.32 -7.09
C GLY A 380 -13.67 -9.33 -5.80
N MET A 381 -13.52 -8.23 -5.05
CA MET A 381 -13.02 -8.34 -3.68
C MET A 381 -14.11 -8.85 -2.72
N GLU A 382 -15.38 -8.64 -3.03
CA GLU A 382 -16.48 -9.35 -2.33
C GLU A 382 -16.46 -10.84 -2.61
N ASP A 383 -16.09 -11.25 -3.83
CA ASP A 383 -16.02 -12.67 -4.22
C ASP A 383 -14.72 -13.37 -3.76
N VAL A 384 -13.62 -12.64 -3.65
CA VAL A 384 -12.31 -13.22 -3.32
C VAL A 384 -12.19 -13.57 -1.83
N ALA A 385 -12.89 -12.87 -0.95
CA ALA A 385 -12.77 -13.13 0.48
C ALA A 385 -13.81 -14.12 1.04
N GLY A 386 -14.80 -14.55 0.25
CA GLY A 386 -15.89 -15.37 0.78
C GLY A 386 -16.58 -14.72 1.99
N ARG A 387 -16.32 -13.42 2.24
CA ARG A 387 -16.92 -12.70 3.34
C ARG A 387 -18.36 -12.36 3.00
N PRO A 388 -19.30 -12.72 3.85
CA PRO A 388 -20.62 -12.17 3.74
C PRO A 388 -20.49 -10.65 3.84
N SER A 389 -21.02 -9.93 2.84
CA SER A 389 -21.17 -8.48 2.88
C SER A 389 -21.69 -8.08 4.24
N SER A 390 -21.09 -7.04 4.81
CA SER A 390 -21.40 -6.39 6.08
C SER A 390 -22.50 -7.08 6.90
N THR A 391 -22.12 -8.06 7.70
CA THR A 391 -23.02 -8.60 8.71
C THR A 391 -23.02 -7.61 9.89
N ARG A 392 -24.07 -6.83 10.04
CA ARG A 392 -24.27 -6.00 11.23
C ARG A 392 -25.09 -6.78 12.25
N LYS A 393 -24.69 -6.74 13.51
CA LYS A 393 -25.47 -7.26 14.62
C LYS A 393 -25.94 -6.07 15.45
N PHE A 394 -27.22 -5.98 15.67
CA PHE A 394 -27.83 -4.95 16.50
C PHE A 394 -29.07 -5.49 17.23
N VAL A 395 -29.50 -4.81 18.27
CA VAL A 395 -30.72 -5.18 18.98
C VAL A 395 -31.86 -4.30 18.46
N ARG A 396 -32.92 -4.94 17.99
CA ARG A 396 -34.18 -4.30 17.59
C ARG A 396 -35.33 -4.93 18.42
N ASP A 397 -36.11 -4.15 19.08
CA ASP A 397 -37.21 -4.60 19.92
C ASP A 397 -36.83 -5.69 20.96
N GLY A 398 -35.62 -5.56 21.53
CA GLY A 398 -35.10 -6.51 22.53
C GLY A 398 -34.55 -7.83 21.95
N GLN A 399 -34.56 -8.02 20.63
CA GLN A 399 -34.04 -9.20 19.95
C GLN A 399 -32.77 -8.87 19.19
N LEU A 400 -31.80 -9.80 19.19
CA LEU A 400 -30.60 -9.68 18.37
C LEU A 400 -30.94 -9.96 16.91
N VAL A 401 -30.73 -8.95 16.07
CA VAL A 401 -30.95 -9.02 14.63
C VAL A 401 -29.61 -8.98 13.91
N ILE A 402 -29.48 -9.82 12.88
CA ILE A 402 -28.32 -9.90 12.02
C ILE A 402 -28.71 -9.35 10.64
N GLU A 403 -28.17 -8.22 10.27
CA GLU A 403 -28.30 -7.69 8.92
C GLU A 403 -27.22 -8.31 8.03
N ARG A 404 -27.62 -8.86 6.89
CA ARG A 404 -26.72 -9.41 5.87
C ARG A 404 -27.25 -9.04 4.49
N ASN A 405 -26.43 -8.29 3.72
CA ASN A 405 -26.81 -7.82 2.38
C ASN A 405 -28.12 -6.99 2.37
N GLY A 406 -28.33 -6.14 3.38
CA GLY A 406 -29.56 -5.36 3.52
C GLY A 406 -30.80 -6.18 3.90
N GLN A 407 -30.64 -7.48 4.21
CA GLN A 407 -31.71 -8.36 4.71
C GLN A 407 -31.49 -8.63 6.19
N LEU A 408 -32.57 -8.64 6.95
CA LEU A 408 -32.55 -8.87 8.39
C LEU A 408 -32.86 -10.35 8.69
N PHE A 409 -32.11 -10.92 9.64
CA PHE A 409 -32.27 -12.27 10.12
C PHE A 409 -32.26 -12.29 11.64
N ASP A 410 -32.97 -13.21 12.23
CA ASP A 410 -32.87 -13.51 13.64
C ASP A 410 -31.65 -14.40 13.96
N VAL A 411 -31.44 -14.72 15.22
CA VAL A 411 -30.31 -15.57 15.67
C VAL A 411 -30.39 -17.01 15.17
N THR A 412 -31.54 -17.45 14.69
CA THR A 412 -31.74 -18.79 14.10
C THR A 412 -31.46 -18.80 12.61
N GLY A 413 -31.24 -17.63 12.00
CA GLY A 413 -31.07 -17.44 10.56
C GLY A 413 -32.39 -17.30 9.80
N ALA A 414 -33.54 -17.19 10.48
CA ALA A 414 -34.80 -16.88 9.85
C ALA A 414 -34.88 -15.38 9.48
N ARG A 415 -35.40 -15.08 8.28
CA ARG A 415 -35.55 -13.70 7.81
C ARG A 415 -36.62 -12.99 8.63
N VAL A 416 -36.29 -11.76 9.09
CA VAL A 416 -37.21 -10.86 9.79
C VAL A 416 -37.44 -9.62 8.91
N GLU A 417 -38.69 -9.12 8.92
CA GLU A 417 -39.08 -7.94 8.14
C GLU A 417 -38.68 -6.60 8.80
#